data_899bc94798424e40aa63463c0dd1974c
#
_entry.id   899bc94798424e40aa63463c0dd1974c
#
_cell.length_a   1.000
_cell.length_b   1.000
_cell.length_c   1.000
_cell.angle_alpha   90.00
_cell.angle_beta   90.00
_cell.angle_gamma   90.00
#
_symmetry.space_group_name_H-M   'P 1'
#
loop_
_entity.id
_entity.type
_entity.pdbx_description
1 polymer ?
#
loop_
_entity_poly.entity_id
_entity_poly.type
_entity_poly.pdbx_seq_one_letter_code
_entity_poly.pdbx_strand_id
1 'polypeptide(L)'
;MLYDVIVSGLGPGGATAAYELALKGLNVLAFDKEKFPRYKPCGGCLSLKVERALPFDFKGVVEDTIYGVVFTFKSKKHLPIISGKPVGYNVTRDRFDNLLKEKATGAGAIIREGEKVTGIEECEGYVTVKTSRGEYKAKVVIGADGANSIIGREVLGFNPKMCAVAVEAELPLGEEKLGPLKGRLIMDFGCIPHGYAWIFPKNNNISVGIAGNSDKVKGRVKRYFQNFVKREKALAGLDIRDVHGWSIPYFYDEKKKVAKGRVLAVGDAAHLVDPFLGEGIYYAIRSGQLAAKVVSERIHSARIDISAYNDVIEKEFYPALNAAYKMGNLVYNYPRLWYTILRGAPHMMERYYNVIRGEESYENFYAELVAKIKAKPWKLAVRWLKGVLATRG
;
A
#
# COMPACT_ATOMS: atom_id res chain seq x y z
N MET A 1 -13.88 -18.70 26.64
CA MET A 1 -14.24 -19.14 25.25
C MET A 1 -12.95 -19.20 24.44
N LEU A 2 -12.78 -20.23 23.61
CA LEU A 2 -11.65 -20.36 22.69
C LEU A 2 -12.15 -20.10 21.27
N TYR A 3 -11.62 -19.08 20.61
CA TYR A 3 -11.91 -18.78 19.22
C TYR A 3 -11.02 -19.61 18.29
N ASP A 4 -11.48 -19.87 17.08
CA ASP A 4 -10.60 -20.48 16.08
C ASP A 4 -9.52 -19.49 15.65
N VAL A 5 -9.93 -18.26 15.34
CA VAL A 5 -8.99 -17.21 14.91
C VAL A 5 -9.32 -15.88 15.59
N ILE A 6 -8.27 -15.20 16.06
CA ILE A 6 -8.35 -13.78 16.41
C ILE A 6 -7.57 -12.97 15.38
N VAL A 7 -8.20 -11.90 14.88
CA VAL A 7 -7.60 -10.94 13.94
C VAL A 7 -7.37 -9.60 14.65
N SER A 8 -6.14 -9.13 14.66
CA SER A 8 -5.75 -7.83 15.24
C SER A 8 -5.66 -6.78 14.15
N GLY A 9 -6.64 -5.87 14.06
CA GLY A 9 -6.76 -4.81 13.06
C GLY A 9 -7.72 -5.19 11.93
N LEU A 10 -8.60 -4.23 11.57
CA LEU A 10 -9.64 -4.37 10.52
C LEU A 10 -9.38 -3.42 9.34
N GLY A 11 -8.11 -3.16 9.01
CA GLY A 11 -7.74 -2.63 7.72
C GLY A 11 -7.98 -3.66 6.60
N PRO A 12 -7.65 -3.36 5.34
CA PRO A 12 -7.99 -4.22 4.20
C PRO A 12 -7.55 -5.69 4.37
N GLY A 13 -6.36 -5.94 4.91
CA GLY A 13 -5.87 -7.31 5.12
C GLY A 13 -6.64 -8.07 6.20
N GLY A 14 -6.88 -7.42 7.35
CA GLY A 14 -7.57 -8.08 8.46
C GLY A 14 -9.06 -8.28 8.21
N ALA A 15 -9.73 -7.28 7.63
CA ALA A 15 -11.14 -7.42 7.27
C ALA A 15 -11.34 -8.52 6.20
N THR A 16 -10.44 -8.60 5.21
CA THR A 16 -10.47 -9.68 4.21
C THR A 16 -10.21 -11.05 4.83
N ALA A 17 -9.21 -11.16 5.71
CA ALA A 17 -8.94 -12.43 6.39
C ALA A 17 -10.14 -12.88 7.25
N ALA A 18 -10.74 -11.95 8.01
CA ALA A 18 -11.92 -12.24 8.81
C ALA A 18 -13.13 -12.66 7.97
N TYR A 19 -13.36 -11.99 6.83
CA TYR A 19 -14.40 -12.35 5.87
C TYR A 19 -14.22 -13.77 5.33
N GLU A 20 -13.05 -14.07 4.80
CA GLU A 20 -12.75 -15.37 4.18
C GLU A 20 -12.83 -16.54 5.19
N LEU A 21 -12.37 -16.32 6.42
CA LEU A 21 -12.41 -17.33 7.48
C LEU A 21 -13.83 -17.57 8.00
N ALA A 22 -14.61 -16.50 8.17
CA ALA A 22 -16.01 -16.60 8.59
C ALA A 22 -16.85 -17.33 7.55
N LEU A 23 -16.65 -17.06 6.24
CA LEU A 23 -17.29 -17.82 5.15
C LEU A 23 -17.01 -19.32 5.18
N LYS A 24 -15.87 -19.71 5.75
CA LYS A 24 -15.49 -21.12 5.95
C LYS A 24 -16.05 -21.72 7.26
N GLY A 25 -16.91 -20.99 7.97
CA GLY A 25 -17.57 -21.43 9.19
C GLY A 25 -16.68 -21.40 10.45
N LEU A 26 -15.52 -20.73 10.42
CA LEU A 26 -14.66 -20.61 11.58
C LEU A 26 -15.19 -19.54 12.56
N ASN A 27 -15.00 -19.78 13.86
CA ASN A 27 -15.34 -18.80 14.90
C ASN A 27 -14.26 -17.72 14.96
N VAL A 28 -14.50 -16.58 14.27
CA VAL A 28 -13.55 -15.48 14.12
C VAL A 28 -13.93 -14.31 15.02
N LEU A 29 -12.98 -13.85 15.85
CA LEU A 29 -13.08 -12.59 16.60
C LEU A 29 -12.06 -11.60 16.04
N ALA A 30 -12.49 -10.42 15.66
CA ALA A 30 -11.62 -9.39 15.12
C ALA A 30 -11.71 -8.09 15.92
N PHE A 31 -10.55 -7.48 16.16
CA PHE A 31 -10.41 -6.23 16.92
C PHE A 31 -9.91 -5.10 16.06
N ASP A 32 -10.45 -3.90 16.24
CA ASP A 32 -9.81 -2.67 15.79
C ASP A 32 -9.81 -1.64 16.92
N LYS A 33 -8.71 -0.89 17.04
CA LYS A 33 -8.58 0.17 18.06
C LYS A 33 -9.50 1.35 17.80
N GLU A 34 -9.91 1.55 16.56
CA GLU A 34 -10.80 2.62 16.13
C GLU A 34 -12.24 2.13 15.96
N LYS A 35 -13.19 3.06 15.90
CA LYS A 35 -14.58 2.82 15.50
C LYS A 35 -14.75 3.21 14.04
N PHE A 36 -15.45 2.41 13.26
CA PHE A 36 -15.70 2.65 11.85
C PHE A 36 -17.00 3.45 11.62
N PRO A 37 -17.08 4.26 10.55
CA PRO A 37 -15.99 4.58 9.61
C PRO A 37 -14.91 5.43 10.28
N ARG A 38 -13.63 5.21 9.90
CA ARG A 38 -12.49 5.90 10.50
C ARG A 38 -11.55 6.46 9.44
N TYR A 39 -11.01 7.64 9.70
CA TYR A 39 -9.95 8.20 8.89
C TYR A 39 -8.67 7.35 8.97
N LYS A 40 -7.99 7.17 7.84
CA LYS A 40 -6.62 6.63 7.78
C LYS A 40 -5.84 7.35 6.69
N PRO A 41 -4.70 7.99 7.03
CA PRO A 41 -3.87 8.67 6.04
C PRO A 41 -3.44 7.73 4.92
N CYS A 42 -3.80 8.08 3.67
CA CYS A 42 -3.51 7.29 2.47
C CYS A 42 -4.01 8.03 1.23
N GLY A 43 -3.27 8.03 0.14
CA GLY A 43 -3.79 8.55 -1.14
C GLY A 43 -5.08 7.87 -1.61
N GLY A 44 -5.30 6.62 -1.20
CA GLY A 44 -6.54 5.89 -1.49
C GLY A 44 -6.62 5.36 -2.92
N CYS A 45 -5.50 5.25 -3.63
CA CYS A 45 -5.49 4.69 -4.98
C CYS A 45 -5.42 3.15 -4.92
N LEU A 46 -6.38 2.50 -5.55
CA LEU A 46 -6.47 1.06 -5.74
C LEU A 46 -6.05 0.72 -7.16
N SER A 47 -5.13 -0.23 -7.33
CA SER A 47 -4.90 -0.82 -8.64
C SER A 47 -6.07 -1.70 -9.08
N LEU A 48 -6.23 -1.94 -10.39
CA LEU A 48 -7.29 -2.82 -10.89
C LEU A 48 -7.16 -4.28 -10.39
N LYS A 49 -6.01 -4.67 -9.88
CA LYS A 49 -5.82 -5.98 -9.23
C LYS A 49 -6.80 -6.20 -8.06
N VAL A 50 -7.18 -5.12 -7.36
CA VAL A 50 -8.16 -5.17 -6.26
C VAL A 50 -9.54 -5.63 -6.74
N GLU A 51 -9.97 -5.22 -7.94
CA GLU A 51 -11.25 -5.63 -8.52
C GLU A 51 -11.32 -7.15 -8.78
N ARG A 52 -10.18 -7.76 -9.15
CA ARG A 52 -10.11 -9.21 -9.33
C ARG A 52 -9.93 -9.96 -8.01
N ALA A 53 -9.38 -9.31 -7.00
CA ALA A 53 -9.12 -9.93 -5.71
C ALA A 53 -10.37 -10.00 -4.83
N LEU A 54 -11.23 -8.98 -4.86
CA LEU A 54 -12.44 -8.95 -4.03
C LEU A 54 -13.58 -9.74 -4.70
N PRO A 55 -14.25 -10.66 -3.98
CA PRO A 55 -15.34 -11.48 -4.52
C PRO A 55 -16.69 -10.75 -4.52
N PHE A 56 -16.71 -9.46 -4.22
CA PHE A 56 -17.91 -8.62 -4.16
C PHE A 56 -17.67 -7.24 -4.77
N ASP A 57 -18.73 -6.60 -5.18
CA ASP A 57 -18.67 -5.25 -5.74
C ASP A 57 -18.34 -4.21 -4.67
N PHE A 58 -17.43 -3.28 -5.02
CA PHE A 58 -17.04 -2.12 -4.21
C PHE A 58 -17.23 -0.78 -4.96
N LYS A 59 -17.83 -0.81 -6.14
CA LYS A 59 -18.01 0.40 -6.99
C LYS A 59 -18.74 1.53 -6.25
N GLY A 60 -19.65 1.19 -5.34
CA GLY A 60 -20.40 2.18 -4.53
C GLY A 60 -19.53 3.06 -3.62
N VAL A 61 -18.27 2.71 -3.40
CA VAL A 61 -17.29 3.49 -2.62
C VAL A 61 -16.14 4.05 -3.46
N VAL A 62 -16.21 3.90 -4.80
CA VAL A 62 -15.25 4.52 -5.72
C VAL A 62 -15.54 6.00 -5.85
N GLU A 63 -14.53 6.82 -5.66
CA GLU A 63 -14.61 8.28 -5.73
C GLU A 63 -14.22 8.82 -7.12
N ASP A 64 -13.24 8.17 -7.78
CA ASP A 64 -12.82 8.51 -9.14
C ASP A 64 -12.21 7.29 -9.85
N THR A 65 -12.46 7.17 -11.16
CA THR A 65 -11.84 6.15 -12.01
C THR A 65 -10.64 6.74 -12.72
N ILE A 66 -9.47 6.16 -12.52
CA ILE A 66 -8.18 6.70 -12.98
C ILE A 66 -7.77 6.05 -14.30
N TYR A 67 -7.46 6.88 -15.29
CA TYR A 67 -7.01 6.46 -16.63
C TYR A 67 -5.54 6.70 -16.87
N GLY A 68 -4.82 7.36 -15.94
CA GLY A 68 -3.39 7.56 -16.07
C GLY A 68 -2.81 8.54 -15.08
N VAL A 69 -1.57 8.93 -15.32
CA VAL A 69 -0.77 9.77 -14.42
C VAL A 69 -0.20 10.96 -15.20
N VAL A 70 -0.26 12.13 -14.59
CA VAL A 70 0.52 13.29 -14.97
C VAL A 70 1.80 13.30 -14.14
N PHE A 71 2.92 12.96 -14.76
CA PHE A 71 4.22 13.00 -14.11
C PHE A 71 4.79 14.40 -14.14
N THR A 72 5.32 14.85 -12.98
CA THR A 72 6.04 16.11 -12.89
C THR A 72 7.44 15.88 -12.28
N PHE A 73 8.32 16.83 -12.48
CA PHE A 73 9.62 16.85 -11.82
C PHE A 73 9.81 18.20 -11.12
N LYS A 74 9.81 18.17 -9.76
CA LYS A 74 9.88 19.37 -8.91
C LYS A 74 8.79 20.39 -9.25
N SER A 75 7.57 19.91 -9.45
CA SER A 75 6.37 20.68 -9.84
C SER A 75 6.52 21.45 -11.16
N LYS A 76 7.34 20.93 -12.06
CA LYS A 76 7.57 21.53 -13.41
C LYS A 76 7.41 20.44 -14.48
N LYS A 77 7.19 20.90 -15.73
CA LYS A 77 7.24 20.05 -16.93
C LYS A 77 6.24 18.88 -16.86
N HIS A 78 4.96 19.19 -16.83
CA HIS A 78 3.88 18.19 -16.82
C HIS A 78 3.97 17.25 -18.02
N LEU A 79 3.94 15.95 -17.75
CA LEU A 79 3.97 14.87 -18.73
C LEU A 79 2.74 13.97 -18.49
N PRO A 80 1.62 14.24 -19.16
CA PRO A 80 0.46 13.36 -19.09
C PRO A 80 0.75 12.07 -19.86
N ILE A 81 0.50 10.93 -19.23
CA ILE A 81 0.49 9.61 -19.85
C ILE A 81 -0.84 8.98 -19.49
N ILE A 82 -1.78 9.06 -20.42
CA ILE A 82 -3.19 8.67 -20.21
C ILE A 82 -3.48 7.45 -21.08
N SER A 83 -4.09 6.45 -20.48
CA SER A 83 -4.50 5.21 -21.14
C SER A 83 -5.95 5.32 -21.63
N GLY A 84 -6.28 4.57 -22.68
CA GLY A 84 -7.66 4.40 -23.13
C GLY A 84 -8.49 3.45 -22.24
N LYS A 85 -7.87 2.81 -21.24
CA LYS A 85 -8.52 1.90 -20.28
C LYS A 85 -8.21 2.35 -18.87
N PRO A 86 -9.08 2.07 -17.87
CA PRO A 86 -8.80 2.34 -16.47
C PRO A 86 -7.48 1.72 -16.02
N VAL A 87 -6.78 2.39 -15.10
CA VAL A 87 -5.56 1.87 -14.44
C VAL A 87 -5.78 1.67 -12.94
N GLY A 88 -6.82 2.27 -12.38
CA GLY A 88 -7.14 2.13 -10.96
C GLY A 88 -8.36 2.94 -10.56
N TYR A 89 -8.63 2.94 -9.26
CA TYR A 89 -9.73 3.67 -8.64
C TYR A 89 -9.21 4.46 -7.45
N ASN A 90 -9.71 5.67 -7.25
CA ASN A 90 -9.52 6.37 -5.99
C ASN A 90 -10.71 6.12 -5.07
N VAL A 91 -10.43 5.90 -3.80
CA VAL A 91 -11.41 5.71 -2.72
C VAL A 91 -11.02 6.56 -1.51
N THR A 92 -11.98 6.82 -0.61
CA THR A 92 -11.67 7.24 0.75
C THR A 92 -11.54 6.00 1.63
N ARG A 93 -10.55 5.99 2.52
CA ARG A 93 -10.25 4.84 3.36
C ARG A 93 -11.30 4.57 4.43
N ASP A 94 -11.99 5.59 4.88
CA ASP A 94 -13.12 5.47 5.81
C ASP A 94 -14.25 4.64 5.20
N ARG A 95 -14.68 4.95 3.97
CA ARG A 95 -15.75 4.24 3.27
C ARG A 95 -15.30 2.85 2.80
N PHE A 96 -14.11 2.75 2.20
CA PHE A 96 -13.60 1.50 1.67
C PHE A 96 -13.33 0.46 2.77
N ASP A 97 -12.62 0.86 3.84
CA ASP A 97 -12.30 -0.04 4.95
C ASP A 97 -13.59 -0.43 5.71
N ASN A 98 -14.56 0.49 5.85
CA ASN A 98 -15.86 0.18 6.45
C ASN A 98 -16.64 -0.86 5.64
N LEU A 99 -16.67 -0.73 4.30
CA LEU A 99 -17.27 -1.73 3.43
C LEU A 99 -16.67 -3.13 3.67
N LEU A 100 -15.34 -3.24 3.72
CA LEU A 100 -14.66 -4.52 3.96
C LEU A 100 -15.02 -5.10 5.34
N LYS A 101 -15.07 -4.25 6.38
CA LYS A 101 -15.50 -4.65 7.72
C LYS A 101 -16.96 -5.14 7.74
N GLU A 102 -17.87 -4.44 7.06
CA GLU A 102 -19.28 -4.84 6.93
C GLU A 102 -19.42 -6.20 6.25
N LYS A 103 -18.63 -6.45 5.20
CA LYS A 103 -18.61 -7.77 4.54
C LYS A 103 -18.14 -8.87 5.51
N ALA A 104 -17.12 -8.60 6.32
CA ALA A 104 -16.67 -9.55 7.33
C ALA A 104 -17.75 -9.82 8.40
N THR A 105 -18.43 -8.78 8.87
CA THR A 105 -19.55 -8.91 9.82
C THR A 105 -20.68 -9.72 9.19
N GLY A 106 -21.09 -9.41 7.97
CA GLY A 106 -22.15 -10.12 7.24
C GLY A 106 -21.81 -11.59 6.96
N ALA A 107 -20.54 -11.96 6.89
CA ALA A 107 -20.05 -13.34 6.77
C ALA A 107 -20.07 -14.10 8.12
N GLY A 108 -20.30 -13.42 9.24
CA GLY A 108 -20.36 -14.03 10.58
C GLY A 108 -19.17 -13.77 11.49
N ALA A 109 -18.21 -12.95 11.09
CA ALA A 109 -17.11 -12.55 11.98
C ALA A 109 -17.63 -11.66 13.13
N ILE A 110 -17.19 -11.93 14.34
CA ILE A 110 -17.49 -11.11 15.53
C ILE A 110 -16.52 -9.94 15.55
N ILE A 111 -17.01 -8.70 15.48
CA ILE A 111 -16.20 -7.49 15.45
C ILE A 111 -16.25 -6.76 16.79
N ARG A 112 -15.08 -6.33 17.28
CA ARG A 112 -14.89 -5.48 18.46
C ARG A 112 -14.15 -4.20 18.05
N GLU A 113 -14.89 -3.13 17.90
CA GLU A 113 -14.37 -1.80 17.59
C GLU A 113 -14.02 -1.02 18.88
N GLY A 114 -13.04 -0.10 18.77
CA GLY A 114 -12.57 0.70 19.90
C GLY A 114 -11.86 -0.16 20.96
N GLU A 115 -11.32 -1.32 20.58
CA GLU A 115 -10.59 -2.24 21.45
C GLU A 115 -9.25 -2.62 20.83
N LYS A 116 -8.17 -2.15 21.47
CA LYS A 116 -6.81 -2.31 20.96
C LYS A 116 -6.19 -3.60 21.48
N VAL A 117 -5.64 -4.42 20.59
CA VAL A 117 -4.72 -5.51 20.98
C VAL A 117 -3.42 -4.88 21.48
N THR A 118 -2.98 -5.28 22.67
CA THR A 118 -1.82 -4.72 23.36
C THR A 118 -0.68 -5.71 23.52
N GLY A 119 -0.92 -7.00 23.30
CA GLY A 119 0.10 -8.04 23.34
C GLY A 119 -0.50 -9.40 23.03
N ILE A 120 0.38 -10.36 22.75
CA ILE A 120 0.02 -11.77 22.59
C ILE A 120 1.03 -12.65 23.32
N GLU A 121 0.58 -13.83 23.74
CA GLU A 121 1.40 -14.84 24.41
C GLU A 121 1.03 -16.21 23.86
N GLU A 122 1.97 -16.90 23.24
CA GLU A 122 1.76 -18.24 22.72
C GLU A 122 1.89 -19.25 23.85
N CYS A 123 0.82 -20.00 24.09
CA CYS A 123 0.71 -21.03 25.10
C CYS A 123 0.66 -22.42 24.44
N GLU A 124 0.72 -23.47 25.24
CA GLU A 124 0.49 -24.83 24.74
C GLU A 124 -0.95 -24.96 24.22
N GLY A 125 -1.11 -25.20 22.93
CA GLY A 125 -2.41 -25.42 22.28
C GLY A 125 -3.18 -24.17 21.86
N TYR A 126 -2.86 -22.95 22.31
CA TYR A 126 -3.56 -21.72 21.99
C TYR A 126 -2.65 -20.48 22.10
N VAL A 127 -3.18 -19.33 21.70
CA VAL A 127 -2.55 -18.01 21.91
C VAL A 127 -3.49 -17.17 22.79
N THR A 128 -2.95 -16.56 23.85
CA THR A 128 -3.62 -15.53 24.63
C THR A 128 -3.42 -14.18 23.95
N VAL A 129 -4.51 -13.46 23.69
CA VAL A 129 -4.52 -12.11 23.12
C VAL A 129 -4.95 -11.13 24.20
N LYS A 130 -4.06 -10.21 24.57
CA LYS A 130 -4.32 -9.14 25.54
C LYS A 130 -4.82 -7.90 24.78
N THR A 131 -5.91 -7.33 25.27
CA THR A 131 -6.50 -6.13 24.71
C THR A 131 -6.59 -5.01 25.76
N SER A 132 -7.03 -3.83 25.34
CA SER A 132 -7.32 -2.71 26.26
C SER A 132 -8.51 -2.98 27.20
N ARG A 133 -9.28 -4.06 27.01
CA ARG A 133 -10.48 -4.37 27.79
C ARG A 133 -10.49 -5.75 28.42
N GLY A 134 -9.55 -6.62 28.09
CA GLY A 134 -9.49 -7.97 28.65
C GLY A 134 -8.58 -8.91 27.89
N GLU A 135 -8.73 -10.21 28.17
CA GLU A 135 -7.95 -11.26 27.55
C GLU A 135 -8.86 -12.25 26.81
N TYR A 136 -8.38 -12.72 25.67
CA TYR A 136 -9.08 -13.68 24.81
C TYR A 136 -8.12 -14.79 24.39
N LYS A 137 -8.68 -15.95 24.04
CA LYS A 137 -7.89 -17.11 23.61
C LYS A 137 -8.29 -17.52 22.20
N ALA A 138 -7.30 -17.84 21.37
CA ALA A 138 -7.52 -18.34 20.02
C ALA A 138 -6.56 -19.48 19.67
N LYS A 139 -6.95 -20.33 18.71
CA LYS A 139 -6.05 -21.34 18.17
C LYS A 139 -4.97 -20.72 17.28
N VAL A 140 -5.33 -19.66 16.55
CA VAL A 140 -4.43 -18.90 15.63
C VAL A 140 -4.68 -17.41 15.79
N VAL A 141 -3.62 -16.59 15.63
CA VAL A 141 -3.70 -15.13 15.63
C VAL A 141 -3.15 -14.57 14.30
N ILE A 142 -3.91 -13.65 13.70
CA ILE A 142 -3.54 -12.90 12.51
C ILE A 142 -3.27 -11.45 12.90
N GLY A 143 -2.02 -11.01 12.75
CA GLY A 143 -1.60 -9.62 12.90
C GLY A 143 -1.90 -8.83 11.64
N ALA A 144 -2.89 -7.92 11.70
CA ALA A 144 -3.28 -6.99 10.65
C ALA A 144 -3.31 -5.54 11.17
N ASP A 145 -2.55 -5.27 12.23
CA ASP A 145 -2.51 -4.04 13.03
C ASP A 145 -1.64 -2.93 12.40
N GLY A 146 -1.27 -3.11 11.12
CA GLY A 146 -0.69 -2.08 10.26
C GLY A 146 0.77 -1.77 10.55
N ALA A 147 1.22 -0.58 10.13
CA ALA A 147 2.63 -0.16 10.16
C ALA A 147 3.29 -0.19 11.53
N ASN A 148 2.51 -0.06 12.61
CA ASN A 148 2.99 -0.10 13.99
C ASN A 148 2.63 -1.43 14.68
N SER A 149 2.62 -2.51 13.91
CA SER A 149 2.23 -3.84 14.38
C SER A 149 3.02 -4.27 15.61
N ILE A 150 2.30 -4.65 16.66
CA ILE A 150 2.86 -5.32 17.83
C ILE A 150 3.30 -6.73 17.42
N ILE A 151 2.43 -7.44 16.68
CA ILE A 151 2.67 -8.81 16.25
C ILE A 151 3.88 -8.88 15.30
N GLY A 152 3.93 -8.00 14.31
CA GLY A 152 5.06 -7.92 13.38
C GLY A 152 6.39 -7.66 14.11
N ARG A 153 6.40 -6.74 15.07
CA ARG A 153 7.62 -6.35 15.77
C ARG A 153 8.03 -7.37 16.84
N GLU A 154 7.13 -7.76 17.74
CA GLU A 154 7.47 -8.54 18.92
C GLU A 154 7.57 -10.03 18.63
N VAL A 155 6.76 -10.55 17.72
CA VAL A 155 6.71 -11.98 17.40
C VAL A 155 7.55 -12.33 16.17
N LEU A 156 7.48 -11.50 15.13
CA LEU A 156 8.13 -11.78 13.85
C LEU A 156 9.46 -11.01 13.66
N GLY A 157 9.79 -10.09 14.58
CA GLY A 157 11.07 -9.40 14.59
C GLY A 157 11.25 -8.39 13.46
N PHE A 158 10.18 -7.77 12.96
CA PHE A 158 10.28 -6.72 11.95
C PHE A 158 10.96 -5.47 12.48
N ASN A 159 11.85 -4.88 11.67
CA ASN A 159 12.52 -3.65 12.01
C ASN A 159 11.64 -2.42 11.68
N PRO A 160 11.17 -1.66 12.68
CA PRO A 160 10.30 -0.51 12.46
C PRO A 160 10.98 0.66 11.72
N LYS A 161 12.32 0.65 11.62
CA LYS A 161 13.07 1.68 10.87
C LYS A 161 13.04 1.46 9.36
N MET A 162 12.71 0.24 8.89
CA MET A 162 12.60 -0.05 7.47
C MET A 162 11.23 0.40 6.94
N CYS A 163 11.08 1.71 6.76
CA CYS A 163 9.84 2.31 6.30
C CYS A 163 10.09 3.59 5.49
N ALA A 164 9.10 3.99 4.72
CA ALA A 164 8.96 5.35 4.27
C ALA A 164 8.13 6.15 5.28
N VAL A 165 8.41 7.44 5.39
CA VAL A 165 7.60 8.39 6.14
C VAL A 165 6.80 9.23 5.17
N ALA A 166 5.52 9.36 5.45
CA ALA A 166 4.59 10.14 4.64
C ALA A 166 3.90 11.22 5.47
N VAL A 167 3.52 12.29 4.82
CA VAL A 167 2.51 13.22 5.31
C VAL A 167 1.48 13.47 4.21
N GLU A 168 0.24 13.63 4.61
CA GLU A 168 -0.90 13.73 3.72
C GLU A 168 -1.98 14.60 4.34
N ALA A 169 -2.77 15.26 3.48
CA ALA A 169 -3.98 15.98 3.82
C ALA A 169 -5.06 15.70 2.79
N GLU A 170 -6.31 15.59 3.24
CA GLU A 170 -7.48 15.62 2.37
C GLU A 170 -8.08 17.02 2.33
N LEU A 171 -8.27 17.55 1.14
CA LEU A 171 -8.68 18.93 0.92
C LEU A 171 -9.97 18.97 0.09
N PRO A 172 -11.06 19.51 0.62
CA PRO A 172 -12.24 19.81 -0.18
C PRO A 172 -11.86 20.72 -1.36
N LEU A 173 -12.38 20.43 -2.53
CA LEU A 173 -12.08 21.18 -3.74
C LEU A 173 -13.37 21.36 -4.57
N GLY A 174 -13.68 22.61 -4.94
CA GLY A 174 -14.80 22.90 -5.82
C GLY A 174 -14.60 22.34 -7.23
N GLU A 175 -15.70 22.06 -7.93
CA GLU A 175 -15.71 21.40 -9.24
C GLU A 175 -14.84 22.11 -10.28
N GLU A 176 -14.79 23.44 -10.28
CA GLU A 176 -13.97 24.24 -11.19
C GLU A 176 -12.47 23.86 -11.13
N LYS A 177 -11.94 23.65 -9.92
CA LYS A 177 -10.54 23.24 -9.72
C LYS A 177 -10.36 21.72 -9.79
N LEU A 178 -11.38 20.97 -9.39
CA LEU A 178 -11.34 19.50 -9.34
C LEU A 178 -11.52 18.87 -10.73
N GLY A 179 -12.44 19.39 -11.56
CA GLY A 179 -12.76 18.85 -12.88
C GLY A 179 -11.53 18.58 -13.74
N PRO A 180 -10.58 19.52 -13.88
CA PRO A 180 -9.34 19.28 -14.65
C PRO A 180 -8.43 18.17 -14.09
N LEU A 181 -8.62 17.77 -12.84
CA LEU A 181 -7.81 16.73 -12.18
C LEU A 181 -8.45 15.33 -12.27
N LYS A 182 -9.78 15.26 -12.46
CA LYS A 182 -10.52 13.98 -12.51
C LYS A 182 -9.96 13.03 -13.57
N GLY A 183 -10.01 11.74 -13.25
CA GLY A 183 -9.56 10.67 -14.13
C GLY A 183 -8.03 10.49 -14.21
N ARG A 184 -7.25 11.30 -13.48
CA ARG A 184 -5.78 11.23 -13.52
C ARG A 184 -5.15 11.50 -12.15
N LEU A 185 -4.03 10.84 -11.88
CA LEU A 185 -3.20 11.14 -10.72
C LEU A 185 -2.13 12.17 -11.13
N ILE A 186 -1.69 13.02 -10.20
CA ILE A 186 -0.46 13.79 -10.37
C ILE A 186 0.59 13.16 -9.46
N MET A 187 1.77 12.86 -10.01
CA MET A 187 2.91 12.33 -9.26
C MET A 187 4.15 13.16 -9.56
N ASP A 188 4.71 13.79 -8.51
CA ASP A 188 5.92 14.62 -8.61
C ASP A 188 7.14 13.87 -8.08
N PHE A 189 8.15 13.76 -8.93
CA PHE A 189 9.43 13.17 -8.57
C PHE A 189 10.51 14.23 -8.34
N GLY A 190 11.48 13.91 -7.48
CA GLY A 190 12.59 14.79 -7.15
C GLY A 190 12.29 15.90 -6.16
N CYS A 191 11.08 15.97 -5.61
CA CYS A 191 10.68 16.89 -4.55
C CYS A 191 11.07 16.38 -3.15
N ILE A 192 11.30 15.08 -2.99
CA ILE A 192 11.74 14.42 -1.75
C ILE A 192 12.75 13.32 -2.06
N PRO A 193 13.74 13.06 -1.19
CA PRO A 193 14.70 11.96 -1.36
C PRO A 193 14.02 10.59 -1.29
N HIS A 194 14.30 9.73 -2.28
CA HIS A 194 13.76 8.36 -2.38
C HIS A 194 12.26 8.29 -2.15
N GLY A 195 11.51 9.04 -2.97
CA GLY A 195 10.07 9.10 -2.89
C GLY A 195 9.46 10.04 -3.91
N TYR A 196 8.19 10.36 -3.71
CA TYR A 196 7.40 11.23 -4.57
C TYR A 196 6.32 11.97 -3.79
N ALA A 197 5.77 13.03 -4.40
CA ALA A 197 4.56 13.69 -3.92
C ALA A 197 3.40 13.36 -4.85
N TRP A 198 2.18 13.47 -4.34
CA TRP A 198 0.97 13.15 -5.09
C TRP A 198 -0.15 14.15 -4.90
N ILE A 199 -1.04 14.24 -5.91
CA ILE A 199 -2.37 14.80 -5.84
C ILE A 199 -3.31 13.80 -6.48
N PHE A 200 -4.20 13.20 -5.69
CA PHE A 200 -5.15 12.18 -6.12
C PHE A 200 -6.56 12.72 -5.97
N PRO A 201 -7.26 12.98 -7.09
CA PRO A 201 -8.62 13.48 -7.07
C PRO A 201 -9.60 12.41 -6.55
N LYS A 202 -10.62 12.89 -5.87
CA LYS A 202 -11.78 12.14 -5.41
C LYS A 202 -13.05 12.88 -5.83
N ASN A 203 -14.23 12.45 -5.38
CA ASN A 203 -15.47 13.02 -5.87
C ASN A 203 -15.58 14.54 -5.59
N ASN A 204 -15.28 14.98 -4.36
CA ASN A 204 -15.40 16.37 -3.91
C ASN A 204 -14.16 16.89 -3.16
N ASN A 205 -13.08 16.14 -3.18
CA ASN A 205 -11.83 16.48 -2.52
C ASN A 205 -10.63 15.94 -3.29
N ILE A 206 -9.44 16.29 -2.84
CA ILE A 206 -8.17 15.72 -3.28
C ILE A 206 -7.39 15.22 -2.07
N SER A 207 -6.73 14.06 -2.21
CA SER A 207 -5.64 13.69 -1.30
C SER A 207 -4.34 14.29 -1.83
N VAL A 208 -3.66 15.06 -0.99
CA VAL A 208 -2.36 15.66 -1.29
C VAL A 208 -1.34 15.16 -0.29
N GLY A 209 -0.24 14.61 -0.77
CA GLY A 209 0.76 14.12 0.15
C GLY A 209 2.15 13.98 -0.45
N ILE A 210 3.07 13.54 0.39
CA ILE A 210 4.45 13.26 0.04
C ILE A 210 4.97 12.11 0.89
N ALA A 211 5.71 11.20 0.28
CA ALA A 211 6.36 10.11 0.98
C ALA A 211 7.81 9.95 0.53
N GLY A 212 8.68 9.55 1.44
CA GLY A 212 10.08 9.26 1.13
C GLY A 212 10.71 8.36 2.19
N ASN A 213 11.82 7.73 1.82
CA ASN A 213 12.55 6.83 2.72
C ASN A 213 12.97 7.55 4.01
N SER A 214 12.68 6.97 5.18
CA SER A 214 12.87 7.59 6.50
C SER A 214 14.31 8.03 6.74
N ASP A 215 15.30 7.20 6.39
CA ASP A 215 16.72 7.47 6.61
C ASP A 215 17.24 8.61 5.73
N LYS A 216 16.70 8.75 4.51
CA LYS A 216 17.06 9.82 3.58
C LYS A 216 16.38 11.14 3.91
N VAL A 217 15.15 11.08 4.40
CA VAL A 217 14.33 12.26 4.76
C VAL A 217 14.78 12.86 6.10
N LYS A 218 15.28 12.04 7.04
CA LYS A 218 15.83 12.46 8.33
C LYS A 218 14.91 13.42 9.11
N GLY A 219 13.64 13.04 9.29
CA GLY A 219 12.64 13.80 10.03
C GLY A 219 12.11 15.07 9.34
N ARG A 220 12.55 15.39 8.12
CA ARG A 220 12.20 16.64 7.41
C ARG A 220 11.00 16.51 6.46
N VAL A 221 10.19 15.46 6.57
CA VAL A 221 9.06 15.19 5.65
C VAL A 221 8.09 16.37 5.56
N LYS A 222 7.73 17.00 6.69
CA LYS A 222 6.85 18.19 6.71
C LYS A 222 7.42 19.36 5.92
N ARG A 223 8.74 19.60 5.99
CA ARG A 223 9.40 20.66 5.21
C ARG A 223 9.35 20.37 3.70
N TYR A 224 9.54 19.12 3.30
CA TYR A 224 9.42 18.73 1.89
C TYR A 224 7.98 18.90 1.40
N PHE A 225 6.99 18.54 2.21
CA PHE A 225 5.57 18.75 1.92
C PHE A 225 5.24 20.22 1.71
N GLN A 226 5.62 21.09 2.64
CA GLN A 226 5.42 22.53 2.53
C GLN A 226 6.06 23.11 1.26
N ASN A 227 7.27 22.66 0.90
CA ASN A 227 7.95 23.09 -0.30
C ASN A 227 7.24 22.62 -1.58
N PHE A 228 6.66 21.40 -1.57
CA PHE A 228 5.84 20.89 -2.66
C PHE A 228 4.57 21.72 -2.83
N VAL A 229 3.82 21.92 -1.76
CA VAL A 229 2.58 22.73 -1.76
C VAL A 229 2.82 24.14 -2.32
N LYS A 230 3.90 24.80 -1.90
CA LYS A 230 4.23 26.15 -2.38
C LYS A 230 4.58 26.23 -3.88
N ARG A 231 5.04 25.13 -4.47
CA ARG A 231 5.48 25.08 -5.86
C ARG A 231 4.41 24.60 -6.81
N GLU A 232 3.48 23.76 -6.30
CA GLU A 232 2.49 23.10 -7.13
C GLU A 232 1.31 24.04 -7.44
N LYS A 233 1.16 24.39 -8.71
CA LYS A 233 0.14 25.36 -9.15
C LYS A 233 -1.29 24.89 -8.87
N ALA A 234 -1.53 23.59 -8.95
CA ALA A 234 -2.83 23.00 -8.67
C ALA A 234 -3.27 23.22 -7.20
N LEU A 235 -2.31 23.51 -6.31
CA LEU A 235 -2.55 23.77 -4.87
C LEU A 235 -2.55 25.25 -4.51
N ALA A 236 -2.37 26.15 -5.48
CA ALA A 236 -2.28 27.58 -5.22
C ALA A 236 -3.58 28.12 -4.58
N GLY A 237 -3.42 28.85 -3.47
CA GLY A 237 -4.53 29.44 -2.73
C GLY A 237 -5.35 28.45 -1.89
N LEU A 238 -4.92 27.19 -1.77
CA LEU A 238 -5.56 26.24 -0.86
C LEU A 238 -4.97 26.35 0.55
N ASP A 239 -5.85 26.30 1.54
CA ASP A 239 -5.47 26.29 2.95
C ASP A 239 -5.32 24.82 3.41
N ILE A 240 -4.09 24.41 3.72
CA ILE A 240 -3.76 23.04 4.10
C ILE A 240 -3.39 23.01 5.57
N ARG A 241 -4.35 22.69 6.44
CA ARG A 241 -4.18 22.70 7.91
C ARG A 241 -4.03 21.32 8.51
N ASP A 242 -4.92 20.40 8.18
CA ASP A 242 -5.00 19.08 8.80
C ASP A 242 -4.06 18.11 8.08
N VAL A 243 -2.79 18.13 8.49
CA VAL A 243 -1.73 17.30 7.89
C VAL A 243 -1.40 16.13 8.81
N HIS A 244 -1.63 14.93 8.33
CA HIS A 244 -1.42 13.68 9.06
C HIS A 244 -0.14 12.97 8.63
N GLY A 245 0.63 12.49 9.61
CA GLY A 245 1.85 11.72 9.37
C GLY A 245 1.61 10.22 9.50
N TRP A 246 2.26 9.42 8.65
CA TRP A 246 2.19 7.97 8.72
C TRP A 246 3.49 7.30 8.30
N SER A 247 3.73 6.09 8.83
CA SER A 247 4.81 5.21 8.39
C SER A 247 4.28 4.20 7.39
N ILE A 248 5.05 3.92 6.33
CA ILE A 248 4.74 2.94 5.29
C ILE A 248 5.84 1.88 5.32
N PRO A 249 5.59 0.70 5.90
CA PRO A 249 6.55 -0.39 6.00
C PRO A 249 6.62 -1.12 4.65
N TYR A 250 7.49 -0.67 3.77
CA TYR A 250 7.66 -1.28 2.46
C TYR A 250 8.53 -2.54 2.54
N PHE A 251 8.34 -3.41 1.57
CA PHE A 251 9.18 -4.58 1.37
C PHE A 251 10.62 -4.17 1.05
N TYR A 252 11.59 -4.83 1.66
CA TYR A 252 13.01 -4.67 1.36
C TYR A 252 13.61 -6.05 1.03
N ASP A 253 14.69 -6.07 0.26
CA ASP A 253 15.28 -7.29 -0.32
C ASP A 253 15.88 -8.22 0.75
N GLU A 254 15.01 -8.71 1.66
CA GLU A 254 15.29 -9.70 2.68
C GLU A 254 14.12 -10.67 2.81
N LYS A 255 14.43 -11.98 2.90
CA LYS A 255 13.44 -13.02 3.17
C LYS A 255 13.05 -13.01 4.65
N LYS A 256 12.03 -12.27 5.02
CA LYS A 256 11.49 -12.24 6.38
C LYS A 256 10.40 -13.28 6.57
N LYS A 257 10.41 -13.95 7.72
CA LYS A 257 9.31 -14.81 8.12
C LYS A 257 8.12 -13.96 8.53
N VAL A 258 6.97 -14.23 7.93
CA VAL A 258 5.69 -13.57 8.20
C VAL A 258 4.74 -14.44 9.02
N ALA A 259 5.19 -15.66 9.37
CA ALA A 259 4.48 -16.59 10.23
C ALA A 259 5.46 -17.38 11.10
N LYS A 260 5.03 -17.68 12.34
CA LYS A 260 5.75 -18.51 13.31
C LYS A 260 4.75 -19.18 14.24
N GLY A 261 4.82 -20.50 14.38
CA GLY A 261 3.92 -21.25 15.25
C GLY A 261 2.45 -21.03 14.91
N ARG A 262 1.71 -20.40 15.81
CA ARG A 262 0.27 -20.11 15.70
C ARG A 262 -0.02 -18.65 15.29
N VAL A 263 0.99 -17.89 14.92
CA VAL A 263 0.90 -16.45 14.66
C VAL A 263 1.39 -16.13 13.26
N LEU A 264 0.64 -15.31 12.53
CA LEU A 264 1.07 -14.74 11.24
C LEU A 264 0.71 -13.26 11.12
N ALA A 265 1.34 -12.57 10.17
CA ALA A 265 1.03 -11.18 9.85
C ALA A 265 0.62 -11.02 8.38
N VAL A 266 -0.22 -9.99 8.11
CA VAL A 266 -0.69 -9.63 6.75
C VAL A 266 -0.51 -8.14 6.48
N GLY A 267 -0.42 -7.77 5.22
CA GLY A 267 -0.32 -6.37 4.76
C GLY A 267 0.86 -5.61 5.37
N ASP A 268 0.58 -4.40 5.85
CA ASP A 268 1.61 -3.52 6.45
C ASP A 268 2.29 -4.17 7.66
N ALA A 269 1.56 -4.97 8.44
CA ALA A 269 2.11 -5.68 9.59
C ALA A 269 3.18 -6.73 9.20
N ALA A 270 3.12 -7.19 7.95
CA ALA A 270 4.09 -8.11 7.34
C ALA A 270 5.07 -7.40 6.37
N HIS A 271 5.11 -6.06 6.35
CA HIS A 271 5.92 -5.26 5.42
C HIS A 271 5.68 -5.58 3.93
N LEU A 272 4.42 -5.90 3.58
CA LEU A 272 4.03 -6.26 2.21
C LEU A 272 3.50 -5.03 1.44
N VAL A 273 4.29 -3.98 1.36
CA VAL A 273 4.00 -2.79 0.56
C VAL A 273 5.01 -2.68 -0.57
N ASP A 274 4.52 -2.41 -1.78
CA ASP A 274 5.36 -2.16 -2.95
C ASP A 274 6.33 -0.99 -2.68
N PRO A 275 7.65 -1.22 -2.73
CA PRO A 275 8.64 -0.19 -2.42
C PRO A 275 8.81 0.86 -3.54
N PHE A 276 8.22 0.67 -4.72
CA PHE A 276 8.27 1.65 -5.80
C PHE A 276 7.11 2.65 -5.76
N LEU A 277 5.87 2.18 -5.78
CA LEU A 277 4.71 3.08 -5.80
C LEU A 277 3.94 3.14 -4.49
N GLY A 278 4.33 2.40 -3.47
CA GLY A 278 3.63 2.38 -2.19
C GLY A 278 2.28 1.66 -2.25
N GLU A 279 2.06 0.77 -3.22
CA GLU A 279 0.86 -0.04 -3.30
C GLU A 279 0.83 -1.01 -2.11
N GLY A 280 -0.07 -0.78 -1.14
CA GLY A 280 -0.23 -1.63 0.04
C GLY A 280 -1.58 -2.33 0.09
N ILE A 281 -2.65 -1.69 -0.42
CA ILE A 281 -4.03 -2.19 -0.26
C ILE A 281 -4.23 -3.54 -0.96
N TYR A 282 -3.77 -3.68 -2.20
CA TYR A 282 -3.85 -4.96 -2.92
C TYR A 282 -3.10 -6.08 -2.18
N TYR A 283 -1.86 -5.82 -1.77
CA TYR A 283 -1.05 -6.80 -1.04
C TYR A 283 -1.67 -7.14 0.32
N ALA A 284 -2.29 -6.18 0.99
CA ALA A 284 -3.00 -6.43 2.25
C ALA A 284 -4.21 -7.36 2.04
N ILE A 285 -5.07 -7.07 1.07
CA ILE A 285 -6.22 -7.91 0.71
C ILE A 285 -5.74 -9.32 0.34
N ARG A 286 -4.81 -9.42 -0.58
CA ARG A 286 -4.34 -10.71 -1.09
C ARG A 286 -3.63 -11.54 -0.02
N SER A 287 -2.80 -10.92 0.83
CA SER A 287 -2.19 -11.63 1.96
C SER A 287 -3.21 -12.11 2.99
N GLY A 288 -4.28 -11.34 3.22
CA GLY A 288 -5.42 -11.76 4.05
C GLY A 288 -6.13 -13.00 3.50
N GLN A 289 -6.36 -13.07 2.20
CA GLN A 289 -6.92 -14.25 1.53
C GLN A 289 -6.02 -15.48 1.66
N LEU A 290 -4.72 -15.30 1.41
CA LEU A 290 -3.73 -16.39 1.53
C LEU A 290 -3.61 -16.87 2.98
N ALA A 291 -3.66 -15.95 3.95
CA ALA A 291 -3.68 -16.29 5.37
C ALA A 291 -4.92 -17.13 5.72
N ALA A 292 -6.10 -16.69 5.27
CA ALA A 292 -7.35 -17.41 5.49
C ALA A 292 -7.32 -18.83 4.87
N LYS A 293 -6.74 -18.97 3.68
CA LYS A 293 -6.56 -20.27 3.03
C LYS A 293 -5.69 -21.19 3.89
N VAL A 294 -4.46 -20.76 4.24
CA VAL A 294 -3.51 -21.58 5.01
C VAL A 294 -4.08 -21.93 6.39
N VAL A 295 -4.70 -20.96 7.08
CA VAL A 295 -5.29 -21.20 8.39
C VAL A 295 -6.42 -22.21 8.30
N SER A 296 -7.34 -22.07 7.35
CA SER A 296 -8.47 -23.00 7.20
C SER A 296 -8.03 -24.45 6.89
N GLU A 297 -6.93 -24.62 6.17
CA GLU A 297 -6.37 -25.92 5.85
C GLU A 297 -5.67 -26.58 7.06
N ARG A 298 -5.20 -25.79 8.03
CA ARG A 298 -4.38 -26.25 9.16
C ARG A 298 -5.07 -26.24 10.53
N ILE A 299 -6.18 -25.51 10.66
CA ILE A 299 -6.83 -25.24 11.96
C ILE A 299 -7.35 -26.51 12.67
N HIS A 300 -7.62 -27.58 11.91
CA HIS A 300 -8.10 -28.86 12.43
C HIS A 300 -7.00 -29.92 12.57
N SER A 301 -5.73 -29.56 12.31
CA SER A 301 -4.59 -30.47 12.48
C SER A 301 -4.36 -30.77 13.98
N ALA A 302 -3.90 -31.96 14.31
CA ALA A 302 -3.55 -32.34 15.69
C ALA A 302 -2.51 -31.39 16.31
N ARG A 303 -1.56 -30.91 15.46
CA ARG A 303 -0.62 -29.83 15.81
C ARG A 303 -0.77 -28.71 14.80
N ILE A 304 -1.30 -27.59 15.26
CA ILE A 304 -1.46 -26.40 14.40
C ILE A 304 -0.09 -25.71 14.24
N ASP A 305 0.39 -25.65 13.02
CA ASP A 305 1.56 -24.88 12.60
C ASP A 305 1.24 -24.22 11.26
N ILE A 306 1.21 -22.88 11.28
CA ILE A 306 0.85 -22.07 10.11
C ILE A 306 2.08 -21.50 9.39
N SER A 307 3.29 -21.97 9.69
CA SER A 307 4.54 -21.49 9.07
C SER A 307 4.60 -21.75 7.55
N ALA A 308 3.79 -22.68 7.02
CA ALA A 308 3.59 -22.86 5.58
C ALA A 308 3.13 -21.57 4.86
N TYR A 309 2.57 -20.62 5.60
CA TYR A 309 2.24 -19.29 5.06
C TYR A 309 3.47 -18.53 4.58
N ASN A 310 4.64 -18.75 5.16
CA ASN A 310 5.90 -18.15 4.69
C ASN A 310 6.20 -18.51 3.23
N ASP A 311 6.09 -19.79 2.87
CA ASP A 311 6.37 -20.29 1.53
C ASP A 311 5.35 -19.74 0.52
N VAL A 312 4.08 -19.62 0.95
CA VAL A 312 3.01 -19.06 0.13
C VAL A 312 3.29 -17.59 -0.18
N ILE A 313 3.68 -16.78 0.82
CA ILE A 313 4.00 -15.38 0.63
C ILE A 313 5.28 -15.19 -0.20
N GLU A 314 6.31 -16.00 0.06
CA GLU A 314 7.54 -15.97 -0.72
C GLU A 314 7.26 -16.23 -2.21
N LYS A 315 6.49 -17.25 -2.52
CA LYS A 315 6.15 -17.61 -3.89
C LYS A 315 5.26 -16.58 -4.59
N GLU A 316 4.24 -16.07 -3.90
CA GLU A 316 3.23 -15.20 -4.50
C GLU A 316 3.72 -13.75 -4.66
N PHE A 317 4.51 -13.22 -3.71
CA PHE A 317 4.79 -11.79 -3.63
C PHE A 317 6.25 -11.40 -3.85
N TYR A 318 7.21 -12.21 -3.38
CA TYR A 318 8.60 -11.77 -3.37
C TYR A 318 9.18 -11.52 -4.77
N PRO A 319 8.85 -12.28 -5.81
CA PRO A 319 9.31 -11.95 -7.16
C PRO A 319 8.89 -10.52 -7.58
N ALA A 320 7.60 -10.19 -7.45
CA ALA A 320 7.08 -8.88 -7.81
C ALA A 320 7.63 -7.76 -6.92
N LEU A 321 7.67 -7.95 -5.60
CA LEU A 321 8.17 -6.97 -4.64
C LEU A 321 9.68 -6.73 -4.78
N ASN A 322 10.46 -7.75 -5.09
CA ASN A 322 11.89 -7.62 -5.43
C ASN A 322 12.10 -6.82 -6.73
N ALA A 323 11.28 -7.07 -7.75
CA ALA A 323 11.33 -6.29 -8.99
C ALA A 323 10.96 -4.82 -8.72
N ALA A 324 9.92 -4.57 -7.91
CA ALA A 324 9.51 -3.24 -7.47
C ALA A 324 10.62 -2.53 -6.66
N TYR A 325 11.31 -3.25 -5.75
CA TYR A 325 12.44 -2.71 -4.98
C TYR A 325 13.59 -2.25 -5.89
N LYS A 326 13.97 -3.08 -6.86
CA LYS A 326 14.99 -2.76 -7.85
C LYS A 326 14.58 -1.58 -8.73
N MET A 327 13.31 -1.52 -9.14
CA MET A 327 12.74 -0.41 -9.90
C MET A 327 12.75 0.88 -9.08
N GLY A 328 12.28 0.84 -7.83
CA GLY A 328 12.31 1.98 -6.91
C GLY A 328 13.71 2.54 -6.73
N ASN A 329 14.71 1.67 -6.50
CA ASN A 329 16.11 2.09 -6.41
C ASN A 329 16.62 2.77 -7.68
N LEU A 330 16.27 2.24 -8.86
CA LEU A 330 16.66 2.84 -10.14
C LEU A 330 16.05 4.25 -10.31
N VAL A 331 14.77 4.38 -10.04
CA VAL A 331 14.02 5.64 -10.22
C VAL A 331 14.40 6.69 -9.18
N TYR A 332 14.45 6.31 -7.91
CA TYR A 332 14.66 7.25 -6.81
C TYR A 332 16.12 7.69 -6.62
N ASN A 333 17.10 6.88 -7.07
CA ASN A 333 18.49 7.33 -7.10
C ASN A 333 18.74 8.32 -8.25
N TYR A 334 17.98 8.20 -9.35
CA TYR A 334 18.19 9.01 -10.55
C TYR A 334 16.88 9.62 -11.07
N PRO A 335 16.10 10.35 -10.26
CA PRO A 335 14.74 10.78 -10.61
C PRO A 335 14.69 11.70 -11.83
N ARG A 336 15.73 12.53 -12.04
CA ARG A 336 15.85 13.40 -13.23
C ARG A 336 16.08 12.60 -14.49
N LEU A 337 16.98 11.61 -14.46
CA LEU A 337 17.24 10.71 -15.57
C LEU A 337 15.98 9.93 -15.93
N TRP A 338 15.30 9.38 -14.93
CA TRP A 338 14.04 8.67 -15.12
C TRP A 338 12.97 9.54 -15.78
N TYR A 339 12.76 10.76 -15.29
CA TYR A 339 11.82 11.69 -15.90
C TYR A 339 12.17 12.00 -17.37
N THR A 340 13.45 12.14 -17.69
CA THR A 340 13.92 12.37 -19.07
C THR A 340 13.68 11.14 -19.97
N ILE A 341 13.84 9.92 -19.42
CA ILE A 341 13.53 8.67 -20.11
C ILE A 341 12.04 8.59 -20.42
N LEU A 342 11.18 8.85 -19.42
CA LEU A 342 9.72 8.85 -19.61
C LEU A 342 9.27 9.82 -20.71
N ARG A 343 9.82 11.03 -20.73
CA ARG A 343 9.52 12.00 -21.81
C ARG A 343 9.89 11.50 -23.19
N GLY A 344 10.98 10.76 -23.32
CA GLY A 344 11.43 10.21 -24.61
C GLY A 344 10.85 8.85 -24.96
N ALA A 345 10.12 8.20 -24.05
CA ALA A 345 9.54 6.89 -24.27
C ALA A 345 8.27 6.69 -23.39
N PRO A 346 7.21 7.49 -23.60
CA PRO A 346 5.99 7.42 -22.79
C PRO A 346 5.31 6.05 -22.87
N HIS A 347 5.42 5.33 -23.99
CA HIS A 347 4.92 3.97 -24.18
C HIS A 347 5.43 2.97 -23.12
N MET A 348 6.58 3.24 -22.49
CA MET A 348 7.06 2.41 -21.38
C MET A 348 6.14 2.50 -20.17
N MET A 349 5.56 3.68 -19.92
CA MET A 349 4.62 3.84 -18.82
C MET A 349 3.25 3.26 -19.14
N GLU A 350 2.80 3.38 -20.40
CA GLU A 350 1.58 2.70 -20.87
C GLU A 350 1.68 1.18 -20.64
N ARG A 351 2.86 0.62 -20.91
CA ARG A 351 3.12 -0.78 -20.65
C ARG A 351 3.19 -1.08 -19.14
N TYR A 352 3.76 -0.20 -18.32
CA TYR A 352 3.74 -0.36 -16.87
C TYR A 352 2.30 -0.37 -16.30
N TYR A 353 1.36 0.30 -16.97
CA TYR A 353 -0.05 0.19 -16.60
C TYR A 353 -0.60 -1.24 -16.72
N ASN A 354 -0.05 -2.08 -17.59
CA ASN A 354 -0.42 -3.50 -17.63
C ASN A 354 0.01 -4.24 -16.35
N VAL A 355 1.15 -3.84 -15.74
CA VAL A 355 1.57 -4.36 -14.42
C VAL A 355 0.57 -3.93 -13.34
N ILE A 356 0.15 -2.67 -13.35
CA ILE A 356 -0.85 -2.14 -12.40
C ILE A 356 -2.21 -2.82 -12.59
N ARG A 357 -2.58 -3.16 -13.83
CA ARG A 357 -3.79 -3.93 -14.14
C ARG A 357 -3.69 -5.41 -13.79
N GLY A 358 -2.48 -5.92 -13.53
CA GLY A 358 -2.23 -7.37 -13.37
C GLY A 358 -2.29 -8.14 -14.69
N GLU A 359 -2.08 -7.48 -15.82
CA GLU A 359 -2.03 -8.05 -17.17
C GLU A 359 -0.60 -8.45 -17.57
N GLU A 360 0.40 -7.93 -16.86
CA GLU A 360 1.82 -8.25 -17.01
C GLU A 360 2.47 -8.42 -15.63
N SER A 361 3.48 -9.32 -15.52
CA SER A 361 4.22 -9.45 -14.28
C SER A 361 5.25 -8.33 -14.11
N TYR A 362 5.51 -7.94 -12.86
CA TYR A 362 6.49 -6.92 -12.51
C TYR A 362 7.90 -7.35 -12.95
N GLU A 363 8.21 -8.64 -12.79
CA GLU A 363 9.50 -9.24 -13.13
C GLU A 363 9.79 -9.15 -14.63
N ASN A 364 8.81 -9.49 -15.46
CA ASN A 364 8.95 -9.43 -16.91
C ASN A 364 9.16 -7.99 -17.38
N PHE A 365 8.37 -7.06 -16.86
CA PHE A 365 8.53 -5.64 -17.14
C PHE A 365 9.93 -5.14 -16.76
N TYR A 366 10.40 -5.46 -15.54
CA TYR A 366 11.71 -5.05 -15.05
C TYR A 366 12.86 -5.68 -15.85
N ALA A 367 12.78 -6.98 -16.14
CA ALA A 367 13.81 -7.69 -16.92
C ALA A 367 13.98 -7.07 -18.31
N GLU A 368 12.88 -6.77 -18.99
CA GLU A 368 12.95 -6.12 -20.32
C GLU A 368 13.45 -4.68 -20.25
N LEU A 369 13.05 -3.91 -19.22
CA LEU A 369 13.57 -2.57 -19.01
C LEU A 369 15.10 -2.60 -18.88
N VAL A 370 15.64 -3.51 -18.05
CA VAL A 370 17.08 -3.69 -17.86
C VAL A 370 17.76 -4.14 -19.16
N ALA A 371 17.17 -5.06 -19.91
CA ALA A 371 17.69 -5.50 -21.19
C ALA A 371 17.79 -4.33 -22.20
N LYS A 372 16.75 -3.49 -22.29
CA LYS A 372 16.77 -2.28 -23.15
C LYS A 372 17.83 -1.27 -22.72
N ILE A 373 18.04 -1.10 -21.40
CA ILE A 373 19.10 -0.23 -20.87
C ILE A 373 20.47 -0.76 -21.25
N LYS A 374 20.73 -2.05 -21.06
CA LYS A 374 22.01 -2.71 -21.39
C LYS A 374 22.31 -2.71 -22.90
N ALA A 375 21.30 -2.93 -23.73
CA ALA A 375 21.46 -2.98 -25.18
C ALA A 375 21.88 -1.63 -25.81
N LYS A 376 21.51 -0.50 -25.18
CA LYS A 376 21.77 0.86 -25.75
C LYS A 376 22.21 1.85 -24.67
N PRO A 377 23.29 1.59 -23.91
CA PRO A 377 23.71 2.45 -22.80
C PRO A 377 24.07 3.87 -23.23
N TRP A 378 24.61 4.03 -24.43
CA TRP A 378 24.93 5.34 -25.01
C TRP A 378 23.72 6.24 -25.27
N LYS A 379 22.53 5.67 -25.58
CA LYS A 379 21.29 6.45 -25.72
C LYS A 379 20.85 7.06 -24.38
N LEU A 380 21.09 6.37 -23.29
CA LEU A 380 20.87 6.89 -21.94
C LEU A 380 21.84 8.01 -21.60
N ALA A 381 23.13 7.84 -21.92
CA ALA A 381 24.16 8.88 -21.69
C ALA A 381 23.84 10.15 -22.50
N VAL A 382 23.44 10.02 -23.76
CA VAL A 382 23.05 11.17 -24.62
C VAL A 382 21.77 11.84 -24.08
N ARG A 383 20.77 11.06 -23.63
CA ARG A 383 19.54 11.63 -23.05
C ARG A 383 19.82 12.33 -21.71
N TRP A 384 20.71 11.78 -20.89
CA TRP A 384 21.16 12.40 -19.65
C TRP A 384 21.87 13.73 -19.91
N LEU A 385 22.82 13.78 -20.86
CA LEU A 385 23.52 14.99 -21.26
C LEU A 385 22.53 16.05 -21.81
N LYS A 386 21.61 15.69 -22.71
CA LYS A 386 20.57 16.61 -23.20
C LYS A 386 19.66 17.11 -22.06
N GLY A 387 19.33 16.29 -21.09
CA GLY A 387 18.57 16.67 -19.90
C GLY A 387 19.35 17.66 -19.00
N VAL A 388 20.66 17.50 -18.87
CA VAL A 388 21.55 18.42 -18.11
C VAL A 388 21.66 19.77 -18.81
N LEU A 389 21.84 19.79 -20.14
CA LEU A 389 21.96 21.02 -20.94
C LEU A 389 20.66 21.82 -20.98
N ALA A 390 19.51 21.15 -21.11
CA ALA A 390 18.19 21.81 -21.19
C ALA A 390 17.71 22.46 -19.88
N THR A 391 18.49 22.42 -18.81
CA THR A 391 18.15 22.99 -17.49
C THR A 391 19.14 24.06 -17.04
N ARG A 392 20.11 24.41 -17.89
CA ARG A 392 21.00 25.57 -17.70
C ARG A 392 20.50 26.82 -18.44
N GLY A 393 19.37 26.74 -19.18
CA GLY A 393 18.70 27.82 -19.82
C GLY A 393 17.38 28.21 -19.15
#